data_d35b414fbd4b99756ddb77790a714fba
#
_entry.id   d35b414fbd4b99756ddb77790a714fba
#
_cell.length_a   1.000
_cell.length_b   1.000
_cell.length_c   1.000
_cell.angle_alpha   90.00
_cell.angle_beta   90.00
_cell.angle_gamma   90.00
#
_symmetry.space_group_name_H-M   'P 1'
#
loop_
_entity.id
_entity.type
_entity.pdbx_description
1 polymer ?
#
loop_
_entity_poly.entity_id
_entity_poly.type
_entity_poly.pdbx_seq_one_letter_code
_entity_poly.pdbx_strand_id
1 'polypeptide(L)'
;MIKKRNLMPGVLLGLVIGTFILFVLDRGKGISAMLVAKRYLVEMLFILPPILVLLGLFESWVPKTWVEKAMGPGSGARGAAVSVLVGTAAMGPLYAAFPVGLALLKKGASVFNLCVFLCAWASIKIPMILFEVKFLGAEFAILRLALTIPSIIIISGLLKTFRINITGIQRS
;
A
#
# COMPACT_ATOMS: atom_id res chain seq x y z
N MET A 1 16.03 20.36 -15.83
CA MET A 1 14.93 19.55 -16.44
C MET A 1 15.42 18.12 -16.63
N ILE A 2 15.18 17.23 -15.69
CA ILE A 2 15.50 15.79 -15.85
C ILE A 2 14.36 15.20 -16.68
N LYS A 3 14.65 14.91 -17.96
CA LYS A 3 13.77 14.23 -18.91
C LYS A 3 13.30 12.92 -18.25
N LYS A 4 12.02 12.82 -17.87
CA LYS A 4 11.36 11.58 -17.41
C LYS A 4 11.53 10.54 -18.52
N ARG A 5 12.60 9.80 -18.47
CA ARG A 5 12.84 8.66 -19.33
C ARG A 5 11.81 7.62 -18.88
N ASN A 6 10.86 7.31 -19.74
CA ASN A 6 9.87 6.26 -19.50
C ASN A 6 10.62 4.93 -19.34
N LEU A 7 11.00 4.59 -18.12
CA LEU A 7 11.67 3.33 -17.75
C LEU A 7 10.71 2.14 -17.87
N MET A 8 9.39 2.40 -17.83
CA MET A 8 8.35 1.37 -17.91
C MET A 8 8.49 0.43 -19.13
N PRO A 9 8.61 0.91 -20.38
CA PRO A 9 8.73 0.01 -21.52
C PRO A 9 10.01 -0.82 -21.47
N GLY A 10 11.12 -0.29 -20.95
CA GLY A 10 12.37 -1.03 -20.79
C GLY A 10 12.28 -2.14 -19.76
N VAL A 11 11.61 -1.89 -18.64
CA VAL A 11 11.36 -2.91 -17.59
C VAL A 11 10.44 -4.01 -18.11
N LEU A 12 9.36 -3.65 -18.81
CA LEU A 12 8.44 -4.62 -19.42
C LEU A 12 9.15 -5.47 -20.45
N LEU A 13 9.95 -4.86 -21.34
CA LEU A 13 10.75 -5.59 -22.32
C LEU A 13 11.73 -6.55 -21.64
N GLY A 14 12.41 -6.10 -20.59
CA GLY A 14 13.33 -6.95 -19.81
C GLY A 14 12.64 -8.14 -19.15
N LEU A 15 11.42 -7.95 -18.61
CA LEU A 15 10.62 -9.03 -18.04
C LEU A 15 10.18 -10.04 -19.11
N VAL A 16 9.73 -9.56 -20.27
CA VAL A 16 9.34 -10.44 -21.39
C VAL A 16 10.54 -11.24 -21.88
N ILE A 17 11.69 -10.60 -22.11
CA ILE A 17 12.92 -11.26 -22.54
C ILE A 17 13.38 -12.27 -21.49
N GLY A 18 13.41 -11.89 -20.21
CA GLY A 18 13.79 -12.78 -19.10
C GLY A 18 12.90 -14.03 -19.02
N THR A 19 11.59 -13.84 -19.16
CA THR A 19 10.63 -14.97 -19.18
C THR A 19 10.84 -15.86 -20.40
N PHE A 20 11.15 -15.29 -21.56
CA PHE A 20 11.45 -16.03 -22.77
C PHE A 20 12.74 -16.83 -22.63
N ILE A 21 13.79 -16.24 -22.06
CA ILE A 21 15.07 -16.94 -21.79
C ILE A 21 14.83 -18.12 -20.83
N LEU A 22 14.06 -17.92 -19.75
CA LEU A 22 13.68 -18.99 -18.83
C LEU A 22 12.94 -20.11 -19.54
N PHE A 23 12.04 -19.77 -20.45
CA PHE A 23 11.29 -20.77 -21.24
C PHE A 23 12.18 -21.61 -22.16
N VAL A 24 13.24 -21.00 -22.72
CA VAL A 24 14.22 -21.68 -23.60
C VAL A 24 15.17 -22.58 -22.80
N LEU A 25 15.65 -22.08 -21.64
CA LEU A 25 16.61 -22.80 -20.80
C LEU A 25 15.96 -23.93 -19.98
N ASP A 26 14.76 -23.73 -19.50
CA ASP A 26 14.01 -24.69 -18.67
C ASP A 26 12.51 -24.50 -18.92
N ARG A 27 11.96 -25.33 -19.79
CA ARG A 27 10.53 -25.31 -20.14
C ARG A 27 9.62 -25.44 -18.91
N GLY A 28 9.99 -26.26 -17.93
CA GLY A 28 9.20 -26.47 -16.72
C GLY A 28 9.07 -25.19 -15.89
N LYS A 29 10.19 -24.50 -15.67
CA LYS A 29 10.21 -23.21 -14.95
C LYS A 29 9.53 -22.10 -15.75
N GLY A 30 9.71 -22.06 -17.07
CA GLY A 30 9.05 -21.10 -17.95
C GLY A 30 7.53 -21.23 -17.91
N ILE A 31 6.99 -22.45 -18.02
CA ILE A 31 5.55 -22.74 -17.92
C ILE A 31 5.04 -22.36 -16.51
N SER A 32 5.76 -22.72 -15.45
CA SER A 32 5.38 -22.40 -14.08
C SER A 32 5.31 -20.89 -13.86
N ALA A 33 6.30 -20.13 -14.34
CA ALA A 33 6.30 -18.67 -14.25
C ALA A 33 5.09 -18.06 -14.98
N MET A 34 4.75 -18.57 -16.15
CA MET A 34 3.62 -18.09 -16.95
C MET A 34 2.26 -18.40 -16.29
N LEU A 35 2.12 -19.59 -15.68
CA LEU A 35 0.92 -19.98 -14.93
C LEU A 35 0.75 -19.11 -13.69
N VAL A 36 1.82 -18.83 -12.97
CA VAL A 36 1.81 -17.93 -11.81
C VAL A 36 1.42 -16.52 -12.23
N ALA A 37 2.02 -15.99 -13.29
CA ALA A 37 1.69 -14.67 -13.82
C ALA A 37 0.20 -14.58 -14.24
N LYS A 38 -0.30 -15.59 -14.96
CA LYS A 38 -1.72 -15.70 -15.32
C LYS A 38 -2.62 -15.71 -14.10
N ARG A 39 -2.28 -16.49 -13.07
CA ARG A 39 -3.05 -16.57 -11.82
C ARG A 39 -3.16 -15.21 -11.15
N TYR A 40 -2.04 -14.51 -10.96
CA TYR A 40 -2.05 -13.17 -10.37
C TYR A 40 -2.82 -12.14 -11.21
N LEU A 41 -2.71 -12.21 -12.55
CA LEU A 41 -3.45 -11.32 -13.43
C LEU A 41 -4.96 -11.51 -13.27
N VAL A 42 -5.41 -12.77 -13.26
CA VAL A 42 -6.83 -13.10 -13.06
C VAL A 42 -7.30 -12.66 -11.68
N GLU A 43 -6.51 -12.91 -10.63
CA GLU A 43 -6.82 -12.47 -9.27
C GLU A 43 -6.96 -10.93 -9.20
N MET A 44 -6.06 -10.19 -9.82
CA MET A 44 -6.14 -8.73 -9.89
C MET A 44 -7.41 -8.26 -10.62
N LEU A 45 -7.78 -8.89 -11.73
CA LEU A 45 -8.98 -8.56 -12.49
C LEU A 45 -10.26 -8.78 -11.70
N PHE A 46 -10.30 -9.78 -10.81
CA PHE A 46 -11.45 -10.03 -9.94
C PHE A 46 -11.49 -9.13 -8.70
N ILE A 47 -10.34 -8.72 -8.18
CA ILE A 47 -10.26 -7.90 -6.96
C ILE A 47 -10.41 -6.41 -7.26
N LEU A 48 -9.92 -5.93 -8.40
CA LEU A 48 -9.97 -4.49 -8.73
C LEU A 48 -11.40 -3.92 -8.83
N PRO A 49 -12.39 -4.55 -9.52
CA PRO A 49 -13.72 -3.99 -9.62
C PRO A 49 -14.40 -3.74 -8.27
N PRO A 50 -14.44 -4.71 -7.31
CA PRO A 50 -14.98 -4.46 -5.98
C PRO A 50 -14.26 -3.33 -5.24
N ILE A 51 -12.92 -3.22 -5.36
CA ILE A 51 -12.16 -2.13 -4.75
C ILE A 51 -12.55 -0.78 -5.33
N LEU A 52 -12.72 -0.68 -6.65
CA LEU A 52 -13.14 0.56 -7.30
C LEU A 52 -14.55 0.98 -6.88
N VAL A 53 -15.48 0.02 -6.70
CA VAL A 53 -16.82 0.28 -6.15
C VAL A 53 -16.73 0.78 -4.71
N LEU A 54 -15.96 0.10 -3.86
CA LEU A 54 -15.73 0.54 -2.47
C LEU A 54 -15.08 1.92 -2.41
N LEU A 55 -14.15 2.21 -3.33
CA LEU A 55 -13.53 3.52 -3.44
C LEU A 55 -14.55 4.60 -3.81
N GLY A 56 -15.44 4.34 -4.76
CA GLY A 56 -16.53 5.25 -5.12
C GLY A 56 -17.47 5.52 -3.93
N LEU A 57 -17.83 4.48 -3.18
CA LEU A 57 -18.61 4.61 -1.95
C LEU A 57 -17.85 5.43 -0.89
N PHE A 58 -16.55 5.17 -0.69
CA PHE A 58 -15.70 5.94 0.21
C PHE A 58 -15.62 7.42 -0.20
N GLU A 59 -15.48 7.71 -1.50
CA GLU A 59 -15.46 9.07 -1.99
C GLU A 59 -16.79 9.80 -1.76
N SER A 60 -17.92 9.10 -1.85
CA SER A 60 -19.26 9.66 -1.64
C SER A 60 -19.60 9.83 -0.15
N TRP A 61 -19.33 8.81 0.67
CA TRP A 61 -19.82 8.75 2.05
C TRP A 61 -18.90 9.44 3.06
N VAL A 62 -17.59 9.42 2.84
CA VAL A 62 -16.64 10.02 3.78
C VAL A 62 -16.42 11.48 3.42
N PRO A 63 -16.88 12.45 4.21
CA PRO A 63 -16.70 13.86 3.92
C PRO A 63 -15.22 14.26 4.03
N LYS A 64 -14.79 15.18 3.16
CA LYS A 64 -13.43 15.73 3.14
C LYS A 64 -13.03 16.31 4.51
N THR A 65 -13.93 17.04 5.14
CA THR A 65 -13.73 17.66 6.45
C THR A 65 -13.37 16.67 7.55
N TRP A 66 -13.94 15.46 7.50
CA TRP A 66 -13.61 14.41 8.44
C TRP A 66 -12.18 13.88 8.24
N VAL A 67 -11.78 13.65 7.00
CA VAL A 67 -10.42 13.19 6.67
C VAL A 67 -9.39 14.25 7.05
N GLU A 68 -9.63 15.52 6.72
CA GLU A 68 -8.77 16.63 7.08
C GLU A 68 -8.59 16.74 8.60
N LYS A 69 -9.68 16.61 9.36
CA LYS A 69 -9.64 16.68 10.83
C LYS A 69 -8.94 15.48 11.46
N ALA A 70 -9.16 14.28 10.90
CA ALA A 70 -8.65 13.03 11.47
C ALA A 70 -7.20 12.74 11.05
N MET A 71 -6.84 13.02 9.77
CA MET A 71 -5.56 12.62 9.15
C MET A 71 -4.85 13.78 8.45
N GLY A 72 -5.36 15.02 8.52
CA GLY A 72 -4.82 16.18 7.85
C GLY A 72 -3.52 16.73 8.46
N PRO A 73 -2.96 17.78 7.85
CA PRO A 73 -1.83 18.52 8.42
C PRO A 73 -2.20 19.06 9.79
N GLY A 74 -1.38 18.78 10.80
CA GLY A 74 -1.64 19.24 12.18
C GLY A 74 -2.37 18.23 13.08
N SER A 75 -2.83 17.08 12.57
CA SER A 75 -3.45 16.02 13.38
C SER A 75 -2.48 15.31 14.35
N GLY A 76 -1.16 15.51 14.19
CA GLY A 76 -0.12 15.03 15.09
C GLY A 76 -0.19 13.52 15.37
N ALA A 77 0.04 13.14 16.62
CA ALA A 77 -0.01 11.74 17.07
C ALA A 77 -1.39 11.09 16.88
N ARG A 78 -2.47 11.89 17.02
CA ARG A 78 -3.85 11.40 16.77
C ARG A 78 -4.03 10.95 15.32
N GLY A 79 -3.53 11.74 14.37
CA GLY A 79 -3.60 11.38 12.95
C GLY A 79 -2.81 10.12 12.63
N ALA A 80 -1.63 9.95 13.23
CA ALA A 80 -0.85 8.73 13.11
C ALA A 80 -1.62 7.51 13.67
N ALA A 81 -2.21 7.64 14.86
CA ALA A 81 -3.00 6.55 15.46
C ALA A 81 -4.20 6.16 14.60
N VAL A 82 -4.96 7.14 14.08
CA VAL A 82 -6.08 6.90 13.16
C VAL A 82 -5.59 6.21 11.89
N SER A 83 -4.45 6.64 11.33
CA SER A 83 -3.86 6.03 10.13
C SER A 83 -3.45 4.58 10.34
N VAL A 84 -2.86 4.26 11.50
CA VAL A 84 -2.53 2.87 11.88
C VAL A 84 -3.80 2.04 12.01
N LEU A 85 -4.81 2.53 12.73
CA LEU A 85 -6.07 1.81 12.92
C LEU A 85 -6.79 1.51 11.59
N VAL A 86 -6.92 2.52 10.74
CA VAL A 86 -7.55 2.37 9.42
C VAL A 86 -6.74 1.43 8.53
N GLY A 87 -5.41 1.54 8.52
CA GLY A 87 -4.53 0.66 7.76
C GLY A 87 -4.59 -0.80 8.24
N THR A 88 -4.66 -1.02 9.55
CA THR A 88 -4.76 -2.36 10.19
C THR A 88 -6.12 -3.01 9.96
N ALA A 89 -7.20 -2.21 10.00
CA ALA A 89 -8.57 -2.70 9.79
C ALA A 89 -8.84 -3.08 8.33
N ALA A 90 -8.11 -2.48 7.41
CA ALA A 90 -8.28 -2.71 5.99
C ALA A 90 -7.73 -4.09 5.59
N MET A 91 -8.57 -4.93 5.02
CA MET A 91 -8.20 -6.25 4.51
C MET A 91 -8.01 -6.18 2.99
N GLY A 92 -6.92 -6.76 2.51
CA GLY A 92 -6.67 -6.85 1.08
C GLY A 92 -5.19 -6.81 0.71
N PRO A 93 -4.88 -7.03 -0.57
CA PRO A 93 -3.52 -6.93 -1.08
C PRO A 93 -3.03 -5.47 -1.04
N LEU A 94 -1.72 -5.28 -0.96
CA LEU A 94 -1.12 -3.95 -0.84
C LEU A 94 -1.46 -3.02 -2.02
N TYR A 95 -1.60 -3.57 -3.22
CA TYR A 95 -1.95 -2.76 -4.40
C TYR A 95 -3.33 -2.10 -4.27
N ALA A 96 -4.25 -2.68 -3.47
CA ALA A 96 -5.55 -2.07 -3.16
C ALA A 96 -5.44 -0.83 -2.24
N ALA A 97 -4.37 -0.75 -1.44
CA ALA A 97 -4.14 0.39 -0.58
C ALA A 97 -3.82 1.69 -1.35
N PHE A 98 -3.25 1.59 -2.55
CA PHE A 98 -2.85 2.78 -3.32
C PHE A 98 -4.03 3.62 -3.80
N PRO A 99 -5.09 3.07 -4.42
CA PRO A 99 -6.28 3.85 -4.76
C PRO A 99 -6.94 4.51 -3.54
N VAL A 100 -7.06 3.76 -2.42
CA VAL A 100 -7.61 4.28 -1.16
C VAL A 100 -6.73 5.40 -0.61
N GLY A 101 -5.41 5.21 -0.61
CA GLY A 101 -4.44 6.21 -0.19
C GLY A 101 -4.52 7.49 -1.03
N LEU A 102 -4.70 7.36 -2.35
CA LEU A 102 -4.88 8.50 -3.25
C LEU A 102 -6.18 9.26 -2.94
N ALA A 103 -7.28 8.57 -2.65
CA ALA A 103 -8.53 9.18 -2.25
C ALA A 103 -8.40 9.92 -0.90
N LEU A 104 -7.71 9.32 0.08
CA LEU A 104 -7.39 9.98 1.35
C LEU A 104 -6.59 11.27 1.13
N LEU A 105 -5.57 11.22 0.24
CA LEU A 105 -4.75 12.38 -0.09
C LEU A 105 -5.58 13.49 -0.74
N LYS A 106 -6.43 13.15 -1.72
CA LYS A 106 -7.37 14.09 -2.37
C LYS A 106 -8.34 14.73 -1.36
N LYS A 107 -8.71 14.00 -0.31
CA LYS A 107 -9.56 14.48 0.79
C LYS A 107 -8.78 15.23 1.89
N GLY A 108 -7.50 15.51 1.69
CA GLY A 108 -6.70 16.36 2.57
C GLY A 108 -5.93 15.64 3.66
N ALA A 109 -5.77 14.31 3.58
CA ALA A 109 -4.83 13.61 4.46
C ALA A 109 -3.40 14.11 4.25
N SER A 110 -2.63 14.23 5.33
CA SER A 110 -1.21 14.59 5.23
C SER A 110 -0.38 13.45 4.62
N VAL A 111 0.70 13.80 3.92
CA VAL A 111 1.63 12.81 3.34
C VAL A 111 2.18 11.89 4.43
N PHE A 112 2.49 12.43 5.61
CA PHE A 112 2.95 11.64 6.76
C PHE A 112 1.92 10.57 7.15
N ASN A 113 0.66 10.96 7.35
CA ASN A 113 -0.40 10.05 7.74
C ASN A 113 -0.74 9.04 6.62
N LEU A 114 -0.63 9.45 5.36
CA LEU A 114 -0.75 8.54 4.23
C LEU A 114 0.35 7.46 4.24
N CYS A 115 1.61 7.85 4.50
CA CYS A 115 2.71 6.88 4.62
C CYS A 115 2.48 5.93 5.80
N VAL A 116 2.05 6.45 6.95
CA VAL A 116 1.69 5.62 8.13
C VAL A 116 0.60 4.61 7.76
N PHE A 117 -0.47 5.06 7.08
CA PHE A 117 -1.56 4.20 6.61
C PHE A 117 -1.06 3.08 5.69
N LEU A 118 -0.26 3.41 4.68
CA LEU A 118 0.27 2.42 3.73
C LEU A 118 1.21 1.42 4.40
N CYS A 119 2.07 1.87 5.30
CA CYS A 119 2.96 1.00 6.05
C CYS A 119 2.18 0.09 7.02
N ALA A 120 1.15 0.61 7.70
CA ALA A 120 0.29 -0.17 8.57
C ALA A 120 -0.49 -1.24 7.78
N TRP A 121 -1.07 -0.86 6.64
CA TRP A 121 -1.74 -1.81 5.72
C TRP A 121 -0.81 -2.95 5.29
N ALA A 122 0.46 -2.65 5.01
CA ALA A 122 1.43 -3.65 4.58
C ALA A 122 1.87 -4.58 5.71
N SER A 123 2.02 -4.04 6.94
CA SER A 123 2.74 -4.73 8.01
C SER A 123 1.88 -5.25 9.14
N ILE A 124 0.67 -4.67 9.34
CA ILE A 124 -0.18 -4.97 10.49
C ILE A 124 -1.56 -5.39 9.97
N LYS A 125 -1.91 -6.67 10.12
CA LYS A 125 -3.22 -7.20 9.75
C LYS A 125 -3.80 -8.02 10.90
N ILE A 126 -5.08 -7.80 11.20
CA ILE A 126 -5.75 -8.51 12.31
C ILE A 126 -5.63 -10.03 12.18
N PRO A 127 -5.90 -10.67 11.01
CA PRO A 127 -5.71 -12.11 10.87
C PRO A 127 -4.27 -12.58 11.12
N MET A 128 -3.28 -11.78 10.72
CA MET A 128 -1.86 -12.09 10.93
C MET A 128 -1.49 -12.04 12.41
N ILE A 129 -1.99 -11.03 13.14
CA ILE A 129 -1.78 -10.94 14.60
C ILE A 129 -2.38 -12.15 15.32
N LEU A 130 -3.61 -12.54 14.96
CA LEU A 130 -4.26 -13.71 15.54
C LEU A 130 -3.49 -15.00 15.25
N PHE A 131 -2.97 -15.14 14.05
CA PHE A 131 -2.12 -16.26 13.68
C PHE A 131 -0.83 -16.30 14.52
N GLU A 132 -0.15 -15.16 14.66
CA GLU A 132 1.07 -15.04 15.46
C GLU A 132 0.82 -15.40 16.92
N VAL A 133 -0.23 -14.84 17.53
CA VAL A 133 -0.61 -15.16 18.90
C VAL A 133 -0.84 -16.66 19.09
N LYS A 134 -1.52 -17.29 18.12
CA LYS A 134 -1.85 -18.72 18.19
C LYS A 134 -0.63 -19.64 18.02
N PHE A 135 0.30 -19.32 17.13
CA PHE A 135 1.40 -20.20 16.74
C PHE A 135 2.75 -19.82 17.32
N LEU A 136 3.01 -18.54 17.58
CA LEU A 136 4.27 -18.00 18.07
C LEU A 136 4.17 -17.47 19.51
N GLY A 137 2.96 -17.35 20.03
CA GLY A 137 2.69 -16.82 21.35
C GLY A 137 2.44 -15.31 21.38
N ALA A 138 1.72 -14.87 22.41
CA ALA A 138 1.34 -13.48 22.60
C ALA A 138 2.55 -12.55 22.80
N GLU A 139 3.58 -13.02 23.47
CA GLU A 139 4.82 -12.26 23.72
C GLU A 139 5.50 -11.84 22.41
N PHE A 140 5.61 -12.76 21.46
CA PHE A 140 6.15 -12.47 20.14
C PHE A 140 5.30 -11.43 19.39
N ALA A 141 3.98 -11.60 19.36
CA ALA A 141 3.07 -10.69 18.67
C ALA A 141 3.15 -9.26 19.26
N ILE A 142 3.20 -9.13 20.59
CA ILE A 142 3.34 -7.85 21.28
C ILE A 142 4.70 -7.22 20.97
N LEU A 143 5.79 -7.97 21.08
CA LEU A 143 7.13 -7.46 20.77
C LEU A 143 7.21 -6.97 19.32
N ARG A 144 6.69 -7.76 18.37
CA ARG A 144 6.66 -7.37 16.95
C ARG A 144 5.86 -6.07 16.73
N LEU A 145 4.69 -5.93 17.33
CA LEU A 145 3.90 -4.71 17.22
C LEU A 145 4.61 -3.51 17.87
N ALA A 146 5.21 -3.71 19.04
CA ALA A 146 5.97 -2.69 19.75
C ALA A 146 7.19 -2.17 18.96
N LEU A 147 7.77 -3.00 18.11
CA LEU A 147 8.86 -2.60 17.20
C LEU A 147 8.33 -2.04 15.87
N THR A 148 7.25 -2.60 15.34
CA THR A 148 6.70 -2.22 14.03
C THR A 148 6.09 -0.82 14.06
N ILE A 149 5.31 -0.48 15.09
CA ILE A 149 4.64 0.84 15.16
C ILE A 149 5.63 2.01 15.21
N PRO A 150 6.67 2.03 16.08
CA PRO A 150 7.69 3.06 16.04
C PRO A 150 8.43 3.12 14.70
N SER A 151 8.76 1.96 14.11
CA SER A 151 9.43 1.89 12.79
C SER A 151 8.61 2.56 11.71
N ILE A 152 7.29 2.31 11.66
CA ILE A 152 6.37 2.96 10.72
C ILE A 152 6.39 4.48 10.89
N ILE A 153 6.35 4.97 12.14
CA ILE A 153 6.37 6.40 12.45
C ILE A 153 7.69 7.04 12.01
N ILE A 154 8.82 6.39 12.31
CA ILE A 154 10.15 6.87 11.93
C ILE A 154 10.28 6.94 10.40
N ILE A 155 9.95 5.87 9.69
CA ILE A 155 10.01 5.81 8.21
C ILE A 155 9.12 6.89 7.60
N SER A 156 7.89 7.05 8.09
CA SER A 156 6.95 8.06 7.60
C SER A 156 7.45 9.49 7.87
N GLY A 157 8.10 9.71 9.00
CA GLY A 157 8.76 10.97 9.35
C GLY A 157 9.93 11.30 8.43
N LEU A 158 10.78 10.32 8.16
CA LEU A 158 11.90 10.46 7.21
C LEU A 158 11.40 10.78 5.80
N LEU A 159 10.40 10.07 5.31
CA LEU A 159 9.80 10.34 3.99
C LEU A 159 9.21 11.75 3.89
N LYS A 160 8.57 12.25 4.96
CA LYS A 160 8.11 13.63 5.02
C LYS A 160 9.27 14.63 4.92
N THR A 161 10.40 14.37 5.58
CA THR A 161 11.59 15.23 5.59
C THR A 161 12.27 15.27 4.23
N PHE A 162 12.35 14.15 3.52
CA PHE A 162 12.92 14.07 2.17
C PHE A 162 12.08 14.78 1.10
N ARG A 163 10.99 15.46 1.50
CA ARG A 163 10.20 16.32 0.62
C ARG A 163 9.92 15.68 -0.74
N ILE A 164 9.22 14.56 -0.75
CA ILE A 164 8.60 14.09 -1.99
C ILE A 164 7.59 15.16 -2.37
N ASN A 165 7.93 15.97 -3.34
CA ASN A 165 7.14 17.11 -3.80
C ASN A 165 5.96 16.58 -4.62
N ILE A 166 4.88 16.17 -3.93
CA ILE A 166 3.65 15.61 -4.52
C ILE A 166 2.71 16.75 -4.99
N THR A 167 3.20 17.97 -5.09
CA THR A 167 2.43 19.16 -5.49
C THR A 167 1.75 19.04 -6.87
N GLY A 168 2.11 18.05 -7.68
CA GLY A 168 1.43 17.81 -8.97
C GLY A 168 0.07 17.11 -8.88
N ILE A 169 -0.24 16.41 -7.76
CA ILE A 169 -1.45 15.59 -7.63
C ILE A 169 -2.62 16.36 -7.00
N GLN A 170 -2.34 17.46 -6.30
CA GLN A 170 -3.38 18.26 -5.63
C GLN A 170 -4.08 19.29 -6.52
N ARG A 171 -3.68 19.44 -7.79
CA ARG A 171 -4.20 20.46 -8.71
C ARG A 171 -5.02 19.91 -9.89
N SER A 172 -5.34 18.63 -9.92
CA SER A 172 -6.23 18.07 -10.96
C SER A 172 -7.56 17.62 -10.39
#